data_47978677746cca3b7bc7b96400057a8f
#
_entry.id   47978677746cca3b7bc7b96400057a8f
#
_cell.length_a   1.000
_cell.length_b   1.000
_cell.length_c   1.000
_cell.angle_alpha   90.00
_cell.angle_beta   90.00
_cell.angle_gamma   90.00
#
_symmetry.space_group_name_H-M   'P 1'
#
loop_
_entity.id
_entity.type
_entity.pdbx_description
1 polymer ?
#
loop_
_entity_poly.entity_id
_entity_poly.type
_entity_poly.pdbx_seq_one_letter_code
_entity_poly.pdbx_strand_id
1 'polypeptide(L)'
;MISLQAKFQVLSEYHHQSLRMSEQTSIFQPKSISDIYINISHFLDHFMMLIFAKAAYDAGKYFGLTYDEIIAYGAIGFLFFGAFAPLAAYLSDKISRSFLMIVYHFGIGLSSILAAAATNLLLFAMSLSLIGIFAAIYHPVGITMLLSKNKNNGVRMGINGVFGNMGVAAAPLITGLILFYGNWRLCFLLPGLFCLFYGLKFLSALSIEPSGKINSKINSSQPFAKNWHRALSSIALSTLSAGFIFGAMTFIIPRYFETYLSNISTSVAVTGLLAGIVYATASFAQIFVGKMIDKFSPKLILLVISVGQILFIYFSSILENWSLFFMTLFAMAFVFGQVPINDIILSRYIPDKKRAKILSIKYVLNLSAGASVLPICSLMMQNGFEMRQIFSMMSFMAVLIL
;
A
#
# COMPACT_ATOMS: atom_id res chain seq x y z
N MET A 1 29.76 -7.68 64.71
CA MET A 1 28.81 -6.73 64.08
C MET A 1 29.48 -6.15 62.82
N ILE A 2 29.19 -6.67 61.66
CA ILE A 2 29.64 -6.07 60.38
C ILE A 2 28.83 -4.80 60.21
N SER A 3 29.51 -3.64 60.12
CA SER A 3 28.87 -2.32 60.06
C SER A 3 27.92 -2.21 58.84
N LEU A 4 26.85 -1.47 59.00
CA LEU A 4 25.89 -1.17 57.91
C LEU A 4 26.59 -0.63 56.64
N GLN A 5 27.72 0.05 56.82
CA GLN A 5 28.54 0.58 55.70
C GLN A 5 29.15 -0.55 54.84
N ALA A 6 29.61 -1.67 55.43
CA ALA A 6 30.14 -2.80 54.67
C ALA A 6 29.05 -3.50 53.84
N LYS A 7 27.81 -3.57 54.35
CA LYS A 7 26.66 -4.09 53.55
C LYS A 7 26.26 -3.19 52.40
N PHE A 8 26.32 -1.88 52.58
CA PHE A 8 26.05 -0.92 51.50
C PHE A 8 27.13 -0.94 50.41
N GLN A 9 28.36 -1.14 50.77
CA GLN A 9 29.49 -1.23 49.82
C GLN A 9 29.39 -2.51 48.95
N VAL A 10 29.08 -3.64 49.57
CA VAL A 10 28.87 -4.90 48.85
C VAL A 10 27.65 -4.84 47.92
N LEU A 11 26.57 -4.22 48.35
CA LEU A 11 25.38 -4.01 47.48
C LEU A 11 25.65 -3.05 46.32
N SER A 12 26.46 -2.01 46.55
CA SER A 12 26.89 -1.08 45.49
C SER A 12 27.80 -1.76 44.47
N GLU A 13 28.74 -2.59 44.90
CA GLU A 13 29.62 -3.37 44.03
C GLU A 13 28.85 -4.43 43.23
N TYR A 14 27.89 -5.11 43.85
CA TYR A 14 27.00 -6.05 43.15
C TYR A 14 26.11 -5.31 42.08
N HIS A 15 25.64 -4.13 42.43
CA HIS A 15 24.84 -3.32 41.47
C HIS A 15 25.71 -2.81 40.31
N HIS A 16 26.94 -2.35 40.58
CA HIS A 16 27.90 -1.96 39.53
C HIS A 16 28.38 -3.15 38.69
N GLN A 17 28.55 -4.33 39.30
CA GLN A 17 28.92 -5.55 38.58
C GLN A 17 27.77 -6.08 37.71
N SER A 18 26.51 -6.00 38.20
CA SER A 18 25.33 -6.34 37.40
C SER A 18 25.11 -5.38 36.22
N LEU A 19 25.40 -4.08 36.41
CA LEU A 19 25.35 -3.08 35.33
C LEU A 19 26.48 -3.32 34.30
N ARG A 20 27.70 -3.64 34.73
CA ARG A 20 28.81 -4.00 33.82
C ARG A 20 28.58 -5.33 33.09
N MET A 21 27.96 -6.32 33.72
CA MET A 21 27.56 -7.56 33.06
C MET A 21 26.42 -7.34 32.05
N SER A 22 25.49 -6.40 32.30
CA SER A 22 24.48 -6.00 31.33
C SER A 22 25.05 -5.20 30.15
N GLU A 23 26.16 -4.46 30.34
CA GLU A 23 26.89 -3.79 29.27
C GLU A 23 27.80 -4.74 28.46
N GLN A 24 28.35 -5.80 29.06
CA GLN A 24 29.19 -6.80 28.37
C GLN A 24 28.41 -7.85 27.58
N THR A 25 27.11 -8.04 27.84
CA THR A 25 26.24 -8.90 27.02
C THR A 25 25.77 -8.23 25.72
N SER A 26 26.20 -7.01 25.42
CA SER A 26 25.89 -6.32 24.16
C SER A 26 26.88 -6.57 23.00
N ILE A 27 27.41 -7.81 22.90
CA ILE A 27 28.23 -8.22 21.74
C ILE A 27 27.37 -8.29 20.43
N PHE A 28 26.08 -8.26 20.54
CA PHE A 28 25.15 -8.11 19.42
C PHE A 28 24.45 -6.75 19.49
N GLN A 29 25.13 -5.67 19.06
CA GLN A 29 24.37 -4.51 18.62
C GLN A 29 23.63 -4.91 17.33
N PRO A 30 22.29 -4.92 17.33
CA PRO A 30 21.54 -5.30 16.15
C PRO A 30 21.86 -4.30 15.04
N LYS A 31 22.49 -4.77 13.97
CA LYS A 31 22.57 -3.97 12.72
C LYS A 31 21.15 -3.68 12.27
N SER A 32 20.72 -2.43 12.35
CA SER A 32 19.41 -2.06 11.83
C SER A 32 19.34 -2.43 10.35
N ILE A 33 18.26 -3.12 9.96
CA ILE A 33 18.05 -3.50 8.57
C ILE A 33 18.15 -2.29 7.65
N SER A 34 18.79 -2.41 6.49
CA SER A 34 18.91 -1.31 5.53
C SER A 34 17.53 -0.93 4.97
N ASP A 35 17.30 0.36 4.75
CA ASP A 35 16.06 0.90 4.19
C ASP A 35 15.68 0.26 2.86
N ILE A 36 16.68 -0.19 2.08
CA ILE A 36 16.44 -0.87 0.80
C ILE A 36 15.59 -2.14 0.97
N TYR A 37 15.79 -2.90 2.06
CA TYR A 37 14.98 -4.10 2.32
C TYR A 37 13.52 -3.75 2.59
N ILE A 38 13.27 -2.68 3.34
CA ILE A 38 11.91 -2.20 3.62
C ILE A 38 11.28 -1.62 2.35
N ASN A 39 12.06 -0.92 1.53
CA ASN A 39 11.58 -0.34 0.27
C ASN A 39 11.20 -1.43 -0.75
N ILE A 40 12.00 -2.48 -0.90
CA ILE A 40 11.65 -3.62 -1.75
C ILE A 40 10.42 -4.36 -1.20
N SER A 41 10.28 -4.45 0.13
CA SER A 41 9.05 -5.01 0.73
C SER A 41 7.82 -4.18 0.34
N HIS A 42 7.91 -2.85 0.27
CA HIS A 42 6.82 -1.98 -0.20
C HIS A 42 6.47 -2.19 -1.66
N PHE A 43 7.50 -2.34 -2.50
CA PHE A 43 7.32 -2.72 -3.89
C PHE A 43 6.56 -4.04 -4.00
N LEU A 44 7.00 -5.08 -3.26
CA LEU A 44 6.38 -6.40 -3.29
C LEU A 44 4.94 -6.37 -2.77
N ASP A 45 4.64 -5.56 -1.76
CA ASP A 45 3.30 -5.42 -1.21
C ASP A 45 2.28 -5.02 -2.27
N HIS A 46 2.52 -3.89 -2.94
CA HIS A 46 1.63 -3.41 -3.98
C HIS A 46 1.66 -4.28 -5.25
N PHE A 47 2.82 -4.81 -5.61
CA PHE A 47 2.96 -5.70 -6.75
C PHE A 47 2.11 -6.96 -6.58
N MET A 48 2.23 -7.65 -5.43
CA MET A 48 1.53 -8.90 -5.16
C MET A 48 0.01 -8.71 -5.04
N MET A 49 -0.43 -7.61 -4.44
CA MET A 49 -1.85 -7.27 -4.35
C MET A 49 -2.48 -7.01 -5.72
N LEU A 50 -1.72 -6.51 -6.71
CA LEU A 50 -2.23 -6.09 -8.01
C LEU A 50 -1.99 -7.10 -9.15
N ILE A 51 -1.32 -8.22 -8.91
CA ILE A 51 -1.18 -9.30 -9.92
C ILE A 51 -2.56 -9.72 -10.43
N PHE A 52 -3.52 -9.90 -9.52
CA PHE A 52 -4.86 -10.33 -9.87
C PHE A 52 -5.58 -9.35 -10.81
N ALA A 53 -5.33 -8.04 -10.72
CA ALA A 53 -5.92 -7.05 -11.60
C ALA A 53 -5.69 -7.33 -13.11
N LYS A 54 -4.50 -7.87 -13.45
CA LYS A 54 -4.15 -8.23 -14.83
C LYS A 54 -4.45 -9.68 -15.13
N ALA A 55 -4.28 -10.60 -14.17
CA ALA A 55 -4.46 -12.04 -14.37
C ALA A 55 -5.93 -12.50 -14.30
N ALA A 56 -6.84 -11.66 -13.77
CA ALA A 56 -8.23 -12.01 -13.48
C ALA A 56 -8.98 -12.56 -14.71
N TYR A 57 -8.83 -11.95 -15.87
CA TYR A 57 -9.53 -12.36 -17.08
C TYR A 57 -9.15 -13.78 -17.52
N ASP A 58 -7.86 -14.11 -17.52
CA ASP A 58 -7.40 -15.43 -17.91
C ASP A 58 -7.69 -16.49 -16.85
N ALA A 59 -7.64 -16.12 -15.56
CA ALA A 59 -8.10 -16.97 -14.47
C ALA A 59 -9.61 -17.23 -14.57
N GLY A 60 -10.42 -16.22 -14.88
CA GLY A 60 -11.85 -16.33 -15.11
C GLY A 60 -12.18 -17.35 -16.19
N LYS A 61 -11.52 -17.26 -17.35
CA LYS A 61 -11.69 -18.24 -18.43
C LYS A 61 -11.44 -19.68 -17.98
N TYR A 62 -10.41 -19.90 -17.16
CA TYR A 62 -10.11 -21.22 -16.64
C TYR A 62 -11.23 -21.77 -15.73
N PHE A 63 -11.85 -20.91 -14.91
CA PHE A 63 -12.93 -21.28 -14.01
C PHE A 63 -14.33 -21.21 -14.64
N GLY A 64 -14.43 -20.86 -15.94
CA GLY A 64 -15.70 -20.70 -16.64
C GLY A 64 -16.49 -19.47 -16.24
N LEU A 65 -15.82 -18.42 -15.79
CA LEU A 65 -16.38 -17.17 -15.31
C LEU A 65 -16.06 -16.00 -16.23
N THR A 66 -16.99 -15.06 -16.31
CA THR A 66 -16.76 -13.76 -16.94
C THR A 66 -15.84 -12.88 -16.10
N TYR A 67 -15.34 -11.78 -16.65
CA TYR A 67 -14.45 -10.87 -15.92
C TYR A 67 -15.13 -10.23 -14.70
N ASP A 68 -16.38 -9.82 -14.84
CA ASP A 68 -17.19 -9.22 -13.78
C ASP A 68 -17.50 -10.20 -12.64
N GLU A 69 -17.65 -11.49 -12.94
CA GLU A 69 -17.84 -12.52 -11.94
C GLU A 69 -16.54 -12.82 -11.18
N ILE A 70 -15.42 -13.02 -11.89
CA ILE A 70 -14.17 -13.44 -11.25
C ILE A 70 -13.58 -12.35 -10.34
N ILE A 71 -13.74 -11.06 -10.67
CA ILE A 71 -13.20 -9.97 -9.85
C ILE A 71 -13.84 -9.89 -8.46
N ALA A 72 -15.08 -10.33 -8.29
CA ALA A 72 -15.73 -10.40 -6.99
C ALA A 72 -14.97 -11.30 -5.99
N TYR A 73 -14.33 -12.36 -6.47
CA TYR A 73 -13.55 -13.28 -5.62
C TYR A 73 -12.23 -12.67 -5.11
N GLY A 74 -11.71 -11.66 -5.79
CA GLY A 74 -10.57 -10.88 -5.29
C GLY A 74 -10.95 -9.88 -4.20
N ALA A 75 -12.23 -9.53 -4.08
CA ALA A 75 -12.70 -8.51 -3.15
C ALA A 75 -12.34 -8.82 -1.69
N ILE A 76 -12.43 -10.08 -1.26
CA ILE A 76 -12.13 -10.50 0.11
C ILE A 76 -10.65 -10.27 0.42
N GLY A 77 -9.75 -10.49 -0.54
CA GLY A 77 -8.33 -10.20 -0.39
C GLY A 77 -8.07 -8.72 -0.09
N PHE A 78 -8.67 -7.82 -0.86
CA PHE A 78 -8.56 -6.38 -0.61
C PHE A 78 -9.23 -5.94 0.69
N LEU A 79 -10.38 -6.54 1.03
CA LEU A 79 -11.05 -6.30 2.31
C LEU A 79 -10.13 -6.68 3.48
N PHE A 80 -9.51 -7.87 3.42
CA PHE A 80 -8.63 -8.35 4.47
C PHE A 80 -7.32 -7.56 4.54
N PHE A 81 -6.81 -7.06 3.42
CA PHE A 81 -5.69 -6.12 3.41
C PHE A 81 -5.95 -4.89 4.30
N GLY A 82 -7.15 -4.32 4.22
CA GLY A 82 -7.54 -3.22 5.11
C GLY A 82 -7.88 -3.66 6.53
N ALA A 83 -8.70 -4.71 6.69
CA ALA A 83 -9.25 -5.13 7.96
C ALA A 83 -8.21 -5.71 8.93
N PHE A 84 -7.16 -6.36 8.43
CA PHE A 84 -6.10 -6.95 9.24
C PHE A 84 -4.96 -5.98 9.58
N ALA A 85 -4.89 -4.82 8.94
CA ALA A 85 -3.86 -3.81 9.25
C ALA A 85 -3.87 -3.33 10.71
N PRO A 86 -5.03 -3.07 11.38
CA PRO A 86 -5.06 -2.75 12.82
C PRO A 86 -4.55 -3.90 13.70
N LEU A 87 -4.84 -5.16 13.34
CA LEU A 87 -4.32 -6.33 14.04
C LEU A 87 -2.80 -6.43 13.89
N ALA A 88 -2.26 -6.22 12.70
CA ALA A 88 -0.83 -6.22 12.46
C ALA A 88 -0.13 -5.09 13.24
N ALA A 89 -0.74 -3.89 13.31
CA ALA A 89 -0.27 -2.79 14.15
C ALA A 89 -0.21 -3.18 15.63
N TYR A 90 -1.29 -3.76 16.17
CA TYR A 90 -1.34 -4.24 17.55
C TYR A 90 -0.28 -5.31 17.83
N LEU A 91 -0.11 -6.27 16.93
CA LEU A 91 0.90 -7.32 17.07
C LEU A 91 2.32 -6.74 17.02
N SER A 92 2.57 -5.68 16.26
CA SER A 92 3.88 -5.03 16.18
C SER A 92 4.35 -4.37 17.48
N ASP A 93 3.42 -4.13 18.42
CA ASP A 93 3.72 -3.66 19.77
C ASP A 93 3.98 -4.80 20.76
N LYS A 94 3.64 -6.04 20.41
CA LYS A 94 3.74 -7.22 21.27
C LYS A 94 4.86 -8.17 20.86
N ILE A 95 5.10 -8.30 19.57
CA ILE A 95 6.10 -9.20 19.00
C ILE A 95 7.06 -8.44 18.10
N SER A 96 8.19 -9.06 17.78
CA SER A 96 9.22 -8.43 16.95
C SER A 96 8.68 -8.02 15.58
N ARG A 97 8.90 -6.76 15.20
CA ARG A 97 8.57 -6.23 13.86
C ARG A 97 9.30 -6.99 12.77
N SER A 98 10.56 -7.33 13.02
CA SER A 98 11.35 -8.14 12.10
C SER A 98 10.74 -9.52 11.87
N PHE A 99 10.23 -10.16 12.92
CA PHE A 99 9.51 -11.42 12.80
C PHE A 99 8.21 -11.26 11.98
N LEU A 100 7.44 -10.21 12.24
CA LEU A 100 6.23 -9.92 11.44
C LEU A 100 6.54 -9.70 9.96
N MET A 101 7.65 -9.02 9.63
CA MET A 101 8.09 -8.87 8.25
C MET A 101 8.52 -10.20 7.59
N ILE A 102 9.07 -11.14 8.36
CA ILE A 102 9.32 -12.50 7.87
C ILE A 102 7.99 -13.19 7.57
N VAL A 103 7.03 -13.14 8.52
CA VAL A 103 5.67 -13.70 8.32
C VAL A 103 5.01 -13.09 7.09
N TYR A 104 5.17 -11.78 6.86
CA TYR A 104 4.71 -11.09 5.67
C TYR A 104 5.25 -11.72 4.38
N HIS A 105 6.58 -11.85 4.22
CA HIS A 105 7.17 -12.36 2.97
C HIS A 105 6.81 -13.83 2.72
N PHE A 106 6.93 -14.68 3.74
CA PHE A 106 6.59 -16.10 3.60
C PHE A 106 5.09 -16.30 3.42
N GLY A 107 4.28 -15.54 4.15
CA GLY A 107 2.82 -15.60 4.05
C GLY A 107 2.32 -15.24 2.66
N ILE A 108 2.74 -14.10 2.09
CA ILE A 108 2.38 -13.69 0.74
C ILE A 108 2.91 -14.70 -0.29
N GLY A 109 4.18 -15.12 -0.16
CA GLY A 109 4.79 -16.03 -1.10
C GLY A 109 4.06 -17.38 -1.17
N LEU A 110 3.80 -18.00 -0.01
CA LEU A 110 3.07 -19.27 0.07
C LEU A 110 1.63 -19.13 -0.42
N SER A 111 0.93 -18.06 -0.04
CA SER A 111 -0.44 -17.80 -0.49
C SER A 111 -0.52 -17.63 -2.00
N SER A 112 0.47 -16.98 -2.61
CA SER A 112 0.55 -16.82 -4.06
C SER A 112 0.81 -18.16 -4.76
N ILE A 113 1.66 -19.01 -4.22
CA ILE A 113 1.89 -20.37 -4.74
C ILE A 113 0.60 -21.20 -4.62
N LEU A 114 -0.14 -21.08 -3.53
CA LEU A 114 -1.45 -21.72 -3.37
C LEU A 114 -2.44 -21.23 -4.43
N ALA A 115 -2.45 -19.92 -4.74
CA ALA A 115 -3.28 -19.37 -5.82
C ALA A 115 -2.92 -19.99 -7.17
N ALA A 116 -1.62 -20.14 -7.47
CA ALA A 116 -1.15 -20.79 -8.69
C ALA A 116 -1.55 -22.27 -8.76
N ALA A 117 -1.57 -22.96 -7.62
CA ALA A 117 -1.93 -24.39 -7.53
C ALA A 117 -3.46 -24.63 -7.44
N ALA A 118 -4.27 -23.58 -7.38
CA ALA A 118 -5.72 -23.69 -7.21
C ALA A 118 -6.37 -24.46 -8.36
N THR A 119 -7.13 -25.52 -8.02
CA THR A 119 -7.88 -26.36 -8.95
C THR A 119 -9.36 -26.00 -8.99
N ASN A 120 -9.83 -25.25 -8.01
CA ASN A 120 -11.20 -24.79 -7.92
C ASN A 120 -11.25 -23.34 -7.42
N LEU A 121 -12.40 -22.71 -7.63
CA LEU A 121 -12.61 -21.30 -7.35
C LEU A 121 -12.52 -20.96 -5.86
N LEU A 122 -12.98 -21.86 -4.98
CA LEU A 122 -12.92 -21.66 -3.52
C LEU A 122 -11.45 -21.57 -3.06
N LEU A 123 -10.60 -22.51 -3.48
CA LEU A 123 -9.19 -22.51 -3.14
C LEU A 123 -8.49 -21.26 -3.68
N PHE A 124 -8.84 -20.83 -4.90
CA PHE A 124 -8.31 -19.61 -5.50
C PHE A 124 -8.70 -18.36 -4.67
N ALA A 125 -9.99 -18.21 -4.33
CA ALA A 125 -10.47 -17.10 -3.52
C ALA A 125 -9.87 -17.08 -2.10
N MET A 126 -9.73 -18.26 -1.46
CA MET A 126 -9.04 -18.38 -0.18
C MET A 126 -7.56 -17.95 -0.27
N SER A 127 -6.89 -18.32 -1.35
CA SER A 127 -5.49 -17.95 -1.58
C SER A 127 -5.34 -16.42 -1.76
N LEU A 128 -6.22 -15.78 -2.53
CA LEU A 128 -6.27 -14.33 -2.68
C LEU A 128 -6.54 -13.63 -1.33
N SER A 129 -7.43 -14.22 -0.53
CA SER A 129 -7.74 -13.72 0.82
C SER A 129 -6.52 -13.79 1.74
N LEU A 130 -5.76 -14.87 1.70
CA LEU A 130 -4.51 -15.03 2.47
C LEU A 130 -3.44 -14.03 2.01
N ILE A 131 -3.32 -13.77 0.69
CA ILE A 131 -2.42 -12.71 0.19
C ILE A 131 -2.77 -11.38 0.86
N GLY A 132 -4.07 -11.01 0.92
CA GLY A 132 -4.51 -9.78 1.58
C GLY A 132 -4.20 -9.74 3.08
N ILE A 133 -4.42 -10.85 3.81
CA ILE A 133 -4.12 -10.94 5.25
C ILE A 133 -2.64 -10.69 5.52
N PHE A 134 -1.76 -11.35 4.77
CA PHE A 134 -0.32 -11.19 5.00
C PHE A 134 0.20 -9.84 4.47
N ALA A 135 -0.34 -9.31 3.38
CA ALA A 135 -0.02 -7.98 2.88
C ALA A 135 -0.35 -6.88 3.91
N ALA A 136 -1.45 -7.04 4.68
CA ALA A 136 -1.85 -6.09 5.73
C ALA A 136 -0.74 -5.80 6.77
N ILE A 137 0.27 -6.66 6.86
CA ILE A 137 1.38 -6.49 7.80
C ILE A 137 2.31 -5.35 7.38
N TYR A 138 2.54 -5.15 6.07
CA TYR A 138 3.60 -4.25 5.61
C TYR A 138 3.40 -2.81 6.09
N HIS A 139 2.24 -2.20 5.85
CA HIS A 139 2.04 -0.78 6.12
C HIS A 139 2.25 -0.38 7.59
N PRO A 140 1.64 -1.04 8.59
CA PRO A 140 1.87 -0.67 9.98
C PRO A 140 3.26 -1.05 10.49
N VAL A 141 3.83 -2.16 10.01
CA VAL A 141 5.08 -2.70 10.55
C VAL A 141 6.30 -2.14 9.81
N GLY A 142 6.33 -2.25 8.48
CA GLY A 142 7.45 -1.82 7.63
C GLY A 142 7.69 -0.31 7.72
N ILE A 143 6.63 0.51 7.63
CA ILE A 143 6.73 1.97 7.77
C ILE A 143 7.25 2.34 9.18
N THR A 144 6.78 1.66 10.22
CA THR A 144 7.27 1.92 11.58
C THR A 144 8.76 1.57 11.72
N MET A 145 9.23 0.48 11.11
CA MET A 145 10.65 0.13 11.06
C MET A 145 11.47 1.19 10.31
N LEU A 146 10.93 1.70 9.20
CA LEU A 146 11.56 2.76 8.43
C LEU A 146 11.73 4.03 9.28
N LEU A 147 10.69 4.47 10.00
CA LEU A 147 10.67 5.71 10.78
C LEU A 147 11.43 5.61 12.11
N SER A 148 11.75 4.42 12.61
CA SER A 148 12.42 4.23 13.91
C SER A 148 13.84 4.79 13.99
N LYS A 149 14.46 5.15 12.87
CA LYS A 149 15.87 5.59 12.78
C LYS A 149 16.11 7.09 12.99
N ASN A 150 15.09 7.88 13.28
CA ASN A 150 15.13 9.29 13.72
C ASN A 150 15.91 10.30 12.85
N LYS A 151 16.29 10.00 11.60
CA LYS A 151 16.98 10.94 10.70
C LYS A 151 16.32 10.95 9.32
N ASN A 152 16.07 12.15 8.79
CA ASN A 152 15.57 12.38 7.42
C ASN A 152 14.30 11.59 7.07
N ASN A 153 13.36 11.46 8.00
CA ASN A 153 12.16 10.63 7.83
C ASN A 153 11.32 11.02 6.61
N GLY A 154 11.24 12.30 6.27
CA GLY A 154 10.51 12.77 5.09
C GLY A 154 11.07 12.22 3.77
N VAL A 155 12.39 12.30 3.57
CA VAL A 155 13.06 11.77 2.38
C VAL A 155 12.91 10.24 2.31
N ARG A 156 13.11 9.56 3.44
CA ARG A 156 12.98 8.09 3.52
C ARG A 156 11.56 7.62 3.19
N MET A 157 10.55 8.31 3.70
CA MET A 157 9.15 8.05 3.36
C MET A 157 8.86 8.32 1.89
N GLY A 158 9.41 9.40 1.33
CA GLY A 158 9.27 9.70 -0.10
C GLY A 158 9.86 8.60 -0.99
N ILE A 159 11.08 8.14 -0.68
CA ILE A 159 11.71 7.02 -1.41
C ILE A 159 10.87 5.75 -1.26
N ASN A 160 10.44 5.44 -0.05
CA ASN A 160 9.59 4.29 0.21
C ASN A 160 8.27 4.34 -0.61
N GLY A 161 7.62 5.50 -0.68
CA GLY A 161 6.45 5.73 -1.52
C GLY A 161 6.69 5.47 -3.00
N VAL A 162 7.85 5.90 -3.53
CA VAL A 162 8.24 5.60 -4.93
C VAL A 162 8.37 4.09 -5.14
N PHE A 163 8.98 3.35 -4.23
CA PHE A 163 9.07 1.89 -4.35
C PHE A 163 7.68 1.23 -4.35
N GLY A 164 6.76 1.65 -3.47
CA GLY A 164 5.38 1.16 -3.49
C GLY A 164 4.69 1.41 -4.84
N ASN A 165 4.79 2.63 -5.36
CA ASN A 165 4.20 2.97 -6.67
C ASN A 165 4.87 2.23 -7.83
N MET A 166 6.17 1.94 -7.77
CA MET A 166 6.83 1.07 -8.74
C MET A 166 6.30 -0.36 -8.67
N GLY A 167 5.89 -0.85 -7.49
CA GLY A 167 5.16 -2.11 -7.34
C GLY A 167 3.82 -2.09 -8.09
N VAL A 168 3.05 -1.01 -7.94
CA VAL A 168 1.81 -0.79 -8.71
C VAL A 168 2.07 -0.83 -10.22
N ALA A 169 3.12 -0.14 -10.69
CA ALA A 169 3.50 -0.07 -12.10
C ALA A 169 3.99 -1.43 -12.66
N ALA A 170 4.77 -2.15 -11.87
CA ALA A 170 5.33 -3.44 -12.26
C ALA A 170 4.26 -4.54 -12.35
N ALA A 171 3.17 -4.45 -11.59
CA ALA A 171 2.14 -5.47 -11.57
C ALA A 171 1.54 -5.74 -12.97
N PRO A 172 0.95 -4.79 -13.69
CA PRO A 172 0.41 -5.05 -15.02
C PRO A 172 1.50 -5.37 -16.06
N LEU A 173 2.69 -4.75 -15.95
CA LEU A 173 3.80 -4.98 -16.84
C LEU A 173 4.30 -6.44 -16.75
N ILE A 174 4.72 -6.86 -15.56
CA ILE A 174 5.31 -8.20 -15.35
C ILE A 174 4.25 -9.28 -15.55
N THR A 175 3.03 -9.08 -15.03
CA THR A 175 1.93 -10.02 -15.23
C THR A 175 1.57 -10.15 -16.71
N GLY A 176 1.52 -9.03 -17.44
CA GLY A 176 1.27 -9.04 -18.89
C GLY A 176 2.34 -9.80 -19.69
N LEU A 177 3.62 -9.64 -19.32
CA LEU A 177 4.72 -10.41 -19.92
C LEU A 177 4.60 -11.90 -19.61
N ILE A 178 4.29 -12.27 -18.36
CA ILE A 178 4.12 -13.68 -17.98
C ILE A 178 2.93 -14.30 -18.70
N LEU A 179 1.81 -13.59 -18.85
CA LEU A 179 0.64 -14.06 -19.60
C LEU A 179 0.94 -14.24 -21.08
N PHE A 180 1.77 -13.39 -21.66
CA PHE A 180 2.13 -13.47 -23.08
C PHE A 180 2.91 -14.74 -23.41
N TYR A 181 3.82 -15.17 -22.52
CA TYR A 181 4.66 -16.37 -22.72
C TYR A 181 4.14 -17.62 -22.02
N GLY A 182 3.14 -17.48 -21.14
CA GLY A 182 2.68 -18.57 -20.28
C GLY A 182 1.17 -18.50 -19.98
N ASN A 183 0.83 -18.57 -18.70
CA ASN A 183 -0.55 -18.58 -18.25
C ASN A 183 -0.72 -17.89 -16.91
N TRP A 184 -1.98 -17.71 -16.47
CA TRP A 184 -2.32 -17.02 -15.24
C TRP A 184 -1.72 -17.64 -13.95
N ARG A 185 -1.46 -18.95 -13.94
CA ARG A 185 -0.85 -19.65 -12.80
C ARG A 185 0.59 -19.18 -12.56
N LEU A 186 1.34 -18.99 -13.66
CA LEU A 186 2.71 -18.48 -13.59
C LEU A 186 2.77 -17.05 -13.04
N CYS A 187 1.72 -16.26 -13.24
CA CYS A 187 1.62 -14.92 -12.68
C CYS A 187 1.63 -14.91 -11.14
N PHE A 188 1.16 -15.97 -10.51
CA PHE A 188 1.19 -16.14 -9.06
C PHE A 188 2.41 -16.95 -8.61
N LEU A 189 2.80 -17.98 -9.34
CA LEU A 189 3.89 -18.89 -8.97
C LEU A 189 5.24 -18.16 -8.94
N LEU A 190 5.61 -17.48 -10.03
CA LEU A 190 6.94 -16.87 -10.14
C LEU A 190 7.14 -15.75 -9.11
N PRO A 191 6.22 -14.77 -8.95
CA PRO A 191 6.34 -13.79 -7.88
C PRO A 191 6.25 -14.39 -6.47
N GLY A 192 5.45 -15.44 -6.27
CA GLY A 192 5.37 -16.17 -5.01
C GLY A 192 6.73 -16.75 -4.59
N LEU A 193 7.40 -17.44 -5.52
CA LEU A 193 8.76 -17.96 -5.32
C LEU A 193 9.76 -16.82 -5.04
N PHE A 194 9.64 -15.70 -5.78
CA PHE A 194 10.49 -14.54 -5.53
C PHE A 194 10.28 -13.96 -4.12
N CYS A 195 9.04 -13.87 -3.63
CA CYS A 195 8.76 -13.44 -2.25
C CYS A 195 9.38 -14.36 -1.21
N LEU A 196 9.34 -15.69 -1.41
CA LEU A 196 10.01 -16.64 -0.51
C LEU A 196 11.53 -16.45 -0.51
N PHE A 197 12.12 -16.35 -1.72
CA PHE A 197 13.55 -16.06 -1.86
C PHE A 197 13.93 -14.75 -1.17
N TYR A 198 13.14 -13.71 -1.40
CA TYR A 198 13.39 -12.40 -0.78
C TYR A 198 13.20 -12.45 0.75
N GLY A 199 12.22 -13.21 1.24
CA GLY A 199 12.03 -13.47 2.66
C GLY A 199 13.26 -14.12 3.32
N LEU A 200 13.91 -15.07 2.65
CA LEU A 200 15.18 -15.66 3.09
C LEU A 200 16.32 -14.62 3.12
N LYS A 201 16.40 -13.75 2.09
CA LYS A 201 17.39 -12.65 2.07
C LYS A 201 17.11 -11.63 3.17
N PHE A 202 15.86 -11.31 3.41
CA PHE A 202 15.44 -10.44 4.50
C PHE A 202 15.83 -11.05 5.86
N LEU A 203 15.52 -12.32 6.07
CA LEU A 203 15.91 -13.07 7.29
C LEU A 203 17.43 -13.05 7.50
N SER A 204 18.23 -13.29 6.46
CA SER A 204 19.70 -13.28 6.58
C SER A 204 20.28 -11.89 6.84
N ALA A 205 19.57 -10.82 6.47
CA ALA A 205 19.97 -9.44 6.73
C ALA A 205 19.56 -8.94 8.11
N LEU A 206 18.66 -9.66 8.80
CA LEU A 206 18.24 -9.33 10.15
C LEU A 206 19.31 -9.75 11.14
N SER A 207 19.84 -8.79 11.88
CA SER A 207 20.38 -9.06 13.21
C SER A 207 19.20 -8.97 14.19
N ILE A 208 19.08 -9.92 15.09
CA ILE A 208 17.96 -10.06 16.04
C ILE A 208 17.80 -8.75 16.82
N GLU A 209 16.78 -7.96 16.52
CA GLU A 209 16.45 -6.78 17.33
C GLU A 209 15.67 -7.20 18.58
N PRO A 210 16.09 -6.76 19.78
CA PRO A 210 15.22 -6.83 20.94
C PRO A 210 14.01 -5.90 20.69
N SER A 211 12.82 -6.31 21.10
CA SER A 211 11.61 -5.49 21.05
C SER A 211 11.80 -4.22 21.86
N GLY A 212 12.25 -3.14 21.20
CA GLY A 212 12.48 -1.86 21.83
C GLY A 212 11.18 -1.05 21.88
N LYS A 213 10.69 -0.75 23.08
CA LYS A 213 9.71 0.31 23.30
C LYS A 213 10.29 1.60 22.72
N ILE A 214 9.65 2.14 21.69
CA ILE A 214 9.98 3.49 21.20
C ILE A 214 9.50 4.46 22.27
N ASN A 215 10.42 4.90 23.12
CA ASN A 215 10.19 6.04 24.01
C ASN A 215 10.24 7.33 23.17
N SER A 216 9.22 7.60 22.40
CA SER A 216 9.01 8.94 21.86
C SER A 216 8.48 9.83 22.98
N LYS A 217 9.35 10.50 23.71
CA LYS A 217 8.98 11.64 24.55
C LYS A 217 8.54 12.78 23.63
N ILE A 218 7.29 12.75 23.19
CA ILE A 218 6.66 13.90 22.54
C ILE A 218 6.18 14.82 23.65
N ASN A 219 6.99 15.80 23.97
CA ASN A 219 6.78 16.77 25.06
C ASN A 219 6.03 18.04 24.60
N SER A 220 5.00 17.93 23.77
CA SER A 220 4.13 19.09 23.52
C SER A 220 2.68 18.66 23.34
N SER A 221 1.84 19.03 24.29
CA SER A 221 0.39 18.90 24.18
C SER A 221 -0.20 20.15 23.52
N GLN A 222 0.04 20.32 22.22
CA GLN A 222 -0.70 21.34 21.46
C GLN A 222 -2.19 20.92 21.41
N PRO A 223 -3.13 21.87 21.56
CA PRO A 223 -4.56 21.59 21.40
C PRO A 223 -4.89 21.34 19.92
N PHE A 224 -6.07 20.77 19.66
CA PHE A 224 -6.61 20.71 18.29
C PHE A 224 -6.79 22.13 17.73
N ALA A 225 -6.50 22.31 16.44
CA ALA A 225 -6.72 23.59 15.77
C ALA A 225 -8.23 23.95 15.72
N LYS A 226 -8.54 25.24 15.57
CA LYS A 226 -9.93 25.71 15.40
C LYS A 226 -10.59 24.98 14.22
N ASN A 227 -11.85 24.58 14.39
CA ASN A 227 -12.64 23.86 13.37
C ASN A 227 -12.11 22.47 12.96
N TRP A 228 -11.33 21.81 13.79
CA TRP A 228 -10.77 20.49 13.49
C TRP A 228 -11.82 19.44 13.14
N HIS A 229 -13.01 19.48 13.71
CA HIS A 229 -14.11 18.56 13.39
C HIS A 229 -14.50 18.65 11.90
N ARG A 230 -14.70 19.89 11.38
CA ARG A 230 -15.02 20.09 9.95
C ARG A 230 -13.88 19.62 9.05
N ALA A 231 -12.63 19.91 9.43
CA ALA A 231 -11.47 19.46 8.69
C ALA A 231 -11.39 17.93 8.66
N LEU A 232 -11.61 17.24 9.79
CA LEU A 232 -11.61 15.78 9.84
C LEU A 232 -12.74 15.16 9.01
N SER A 233 -13.97 15.72 9.09
CA SER A 233 -15.10 15.21 8.29
C SER A 233 -14.84 15.38 6.78
N SER A 234 -14.33 16.54 6.35
CA SER A 234 -13.99 16.80 4.95
C SER A 234 -12.86 15.87 4.47
N ILE A 235 -11.82 15.66 5.29
CA ILE A 235 -10.73 14.74 4.96
C ILE A 235 -11.21 13.29 4.93
N ALA A 236 -12.14 12.88 5.81
CA ALA A 236 -12.71 11.54 5.78
C ALA A 236 -13.48 11.30 4.47
N LEU A 237 -14.33 12.24 4.05
CA LEU A 237 -15.05 12.15 2.78
C LEU A 237 -14.10 12.13 1.57
N SER A 238 -13.15 13.05 1.54
CA SER A 238 -12.10 13.10 0.51
C SER A 238 -11.29 11.80 0.48
N THR A 239 -10.99 11.20 1.63
CA THR A 239 -10.24 9.95 1.74
C THR A 239 -11.03 8.75 1.20
N LEU A 240 -12.32 8.67 1.51
CA LEU A 240 -13.18 7.61 0.97
C LEU A 240 -13.26 7.69 -0.56
N SER A 241 -13.51 8.88 -1.11
CA SER A 241 -13.56 9.10 -2.56
C SER A 241 -12.21 8.81 -3.21
N ALA A 242 -11.12 9.33 -2.67
CA ALA A 242 -9.77 9.11 -3.17
C ALA A 242 -9.36 7.62 -3.10
N GLY A 243 -9.70 6.92 -2.02
CA GLY A 243 -9.41 5.50 -1.85
C GLY A 243 -10.16 4.65 -2.88
N PHE A 244 -11.42 4.96 -3.13
CA PHE A 244 -12.20 4.30 -4.18
C PHE A 244 -11.61 4.57 -5.56
N ILE A 245 -11.38 5.83 -5.92
CA ILE A 245 -10.81 6.22 -7.23
C ILE A 245 -9.45 5.58 -7.44
N PHE A 246 -8.55 5.66 -6.44
CA PHE A 246 -7.23 5.04 -6.50
C PHE A 246 -7.33 3.53 -6.73
N GLY A 247 -8.15 2.83 -5.92
CA GLY A 247 -8.35 1.39 -6.03
C GLY A 247 -8.94 0.99 -7.38
N ALA A 248 -9.97 1.72 -7.86
CA ALA A 248 -10.62 1.44 -9.14
C ALA A 248 -9.67 1.69 -10.32
N MET A 249 -8.99 2.83 -10.35
CA MET A 249 -8.05 3.14 -11.42
C MET A 249 -6.89 2.13 -11.47
N THR A 250 -6.30 1.78 -10.32
CA THR A 250 -5.18 0.82 -10.31
C THR A 250 -5.59 -0.61 -10.64
N PHE A 251 -6.83 -0.99 -10.35
CA PHE A 251 -7.33 -2.34 -10.64
C PHE A 251 -7.90 -2.47 -12.07
N ILE A 252 -8.71 -1.50 -12.54
CA ILE A 252 -9.46 -1.64 -13.80
C ILE A 252 -8.63 -1.27 -15.02
N ILE A 253 -7.71 -0.30 -14.95
CA ILE A 253 -6.94 0.19 -16.12
C ILE A 253 -6.29 -0.95 -16.93
N PRO A 254 -5.66 -1.99 -16.35
CA PRO A 254 -5.06 -3.05 -17.15
C PRO A 254 -6.07 -3.75 -18.07
N ARG A 255 -7.28 -4.01 -17.59
CA ARG A 255 -8.36 -4.60 -18.40
C ARG A 255 -9.02 -3.56 -19.32
N TYR A 256 -9.16 -2.34 -18.86
CA TYR A 256 -9.69 -1.23 -19.64
C TYR A 256 -8.86 -0.99 -20.90
N PHE A 257 -7.54 -1.03 -20.78
CA PHE A 257 -6.63 -0.90 -21.91
C PHE A 257 -6.72 -2.07 -22.88
N GLU A 258 -6.90 -3.29 -22.39
CA GLU A 258 -7.14 -4.46 -23.28
C GLU A 258 -8.40 -4.27 -24.14
N THR A 259 -9.43 -3.64 -23.58
CA THR A 259 -10.72 -3.45 -24.27
C THR A 259 -10.69 -2.24 -25.21
N TYR A 260 -10.16 -1.10 -24.77
CA TYR A 260 -10.33 0.18 -25.47
C TYR A 260 -9.05 0.70 -26.19
N LEU A 261 -7.92 -0.01 -26.07
CA LEU A 261 -6.72 0.24 -26.89
C LEU A 261 -6.51 -0.82 -27.95
N SER A 262 -7.53 -1.59 -28.32
CA SER A 262 -7.43 -2.71 -29.26
C SER A 262 -6.89 -2.30 -30.65
N ASN A 263 -7.13 -1.07 -31.08
CA ASN A 263 -6.57 -0.52 -32.34
C ASN A 263 -5.05 -0.19 -32.22
N ILE A 264 -4.51 -0.07 -30.99
CA ILE A 264 -3.07 0.10 -30.78
C ILE A 264 -2.40 -1.27 -30.67
N SER A 265 -2.96 -2.17 -29.87
CA SER A 265 -2.46 -3.52 -29.69
C SER A 265 -3.48 -4.42 -29.01
N THR A 266 -3.57 -5.65 -29.46
CA THR A 266 -4.31 -6.74 -28.81
C THR A 266 -3.42 -7.59 -27.89
N SER A 267 -2.12 -7.30 -27.84
CA SER A 267 -1.16 -8.02 -26.99
C SER A 267 -1.32 -7.66 -25.53
N VAL A 268 -1.53 -8.68 -24.67
CA VAL A 268 -1.62 -8.50 -23.21
C VAL A 268 -0.33 -7.93 -22.61
N ALA A 269 0.83 -8.21 -23.23
CA ALA A 269 2.11 -7.65 -22.82
C ALA A 269 2.19 -6.15 -23.11
N VAL A 270 1.75 -5.72 -24.31
CA VAL A 270 1.76 -4.30 -24.70
C VAL A 270 0.78 -3.50 -23.86
N THR A 271 -0.47 -3.97 -23.65
CA THR A 271 -1.44 -3.28 -22.81
C THR A 271 -1.00 -3.23 -21.35
N GLY A 272 -0.35 -4.27 -20.85
CA GLY A 272 0.28 -4.29 -19.54
C GLY A 272 1.45 -3.31 -19.40
N LEU A 273 2.30 -3.21 -20.44
CA LEU A 273 3.36 -2.20 -20.51
C LEU A 273 2.81 -0.78 -20.49
N LEU A 274 1.76 -0.50 -21.28
CA LEU A 274 1.12 0.83 -21.31
C LEU A 274 0.54 1.19 -19.95
N ALA A 275 -0.15 0.28 -19.26
CA ALA A 275 -0.64 0.50 -17.90
C ALA A 275 0.52 0.74 -16.92
N GLY A 276 1.61 -0.04 -17.02
CA GLY A 276 2.82 0.15 -16.24
C GLY A 276 3.46 1.53 -16.45
N ILE A 277 3.55 2.00 -17.70
CA ILE A 277 4.06 3.35 -18.03
C ILE A 277 3.19 4.43 -17.40
N VAL A 278 1.87 4.30 -17.47
CA VAL A 278 0.93 5.25 -16.83
C VAL A 278 1.23 5.35 -15.33
N TYR A 279 1.30 4.23 -14.62
CA TYR A 279 1.53 4.23 -13.17
C TYR A 279 2.94 4.70 -12.79
N ALA A 280 3.97 4.24 -13.51
CA ALA A 280 5.34 4.66 -13.27
C ALA A 280 5.51 6.18 -13.44
N THR A 281 5.00 6.73 -14.55
CA THR A 281 5.09 8.17 -14.84
C THR A 281 4.28 8.97 -13.82
N ALA A 282 3.06 8.54 -13.50
CA ALA A 282 2.20 9.19 -12.51
C ALA A 282 2.81 9.23 -11.10
N SER A 283 3.67 8.26 -10.75
CA SER A 283 4.35 8.22 -9.46
C SER A 283 5.17 9.46 -9.17
N PHE A 284 5.76 10.07 -10.19
CA PHE A 284 6.56 11.28 -10.04
C PHE A 284 5.71 12.53 -9.74
N ALA A 285 4.41 12.51 -10.01
CA ALA A 285 3.50 13.59 -9.66
C ALA A 285 3.50 13.87 -8.13
N GLN A 286 3.68 12.85 -7.29
CA GLN A 286 3.76 13.02 -5.84
C GLN A 286 4.94 13.91 -5.43
N ILE A 287 6.09 13.79 -6.11
CA ILE A 287 7.27 14.63 -5.85
C ILE A 287 6.99 16.07 -6.27
N PHE A 288 6.37 16.24 -7.44
CA PHE A 288 6.01 17.57 -7.93
C PHE A 288 5.01 18.25 -7.00
N VAL A 289 3.95 17.56 -6.62
CA VAL A 289 2.94 18.06 -5.68
C VAL A 289 3.55 18.37 -4.31
N GLY A 290 4.43 17.52 -3.79
CA GLY A 290 5.17 17.78 -2.55
C GLY A 290 5.91 19.13 -2.59
N LYS A 291 6.62 19.43 -3.69
CA LYS A 291 7.30 20.73 -3.88
C LYS A 291 6.33 21.90 -4.01
N MET A 292 5.14 21.67 -4.62
CA MET A 292 4.13 22.73 -4.77
C MET A 292 3.48 23.09 -3.42
N ILE A 293 3.31 22.13 -2.51
CA ILE A 293 2.74 22.37 -1.17
C ILE A 293 3.61 23.30 -0.32
N ASP A 294 4.92 23.33 -0.56
CA ASP A 294 5.84 24.23 0.11
C ASP A 294 5.68 25.70 -0.37
N LYS A 295 5.12 25.90 -1.57
CA LYS A 295 5.00 27.22 -2.22
C LYS A 295 3.57 27.77 -2.20
N PHE A 296 2.58 26.90 -2.27
CA PHE A 296 1.16 27.26 -2.40
C PHE A 296 0.32 26.69 -1.27
N SER A 297 -0.87 27.24 -1.07
CA SER A 297 -1.76 26.71 -0.06
C SER A 297 -2.23 25.29 -0.41
N PRO A 298 -2.23 24.32 0.53
CA PRO A 298 -2.70 22.97 0.26
C PRO A 298 -4.15 22.91 -0.26
N LYS A 299 -4.99 23.89 0.10
CA LYS A 299 -6.36 24.00 -0.41
C LYS A 299 -6.38 24.28 -1.91
N LEU A 300 -5.54 25.21 -2.39
CA LEU A 300 -5.45 25.52 -3.82
C LEU A 300 -4.95 24.30 -4.61
N ILE A 301 -3.94 23.60 -4.07
CA ILE A 301 -3.38 22.42 -4.73
C ILE A 301 -4.42 21.30 -4.77
N LEU A 302 -5.17 21.08 -3.66
CA LEU A 302 -6.26 20.10 -3.63
C LEU A 302 -7.33 20.44 -4.65
N LEU A 303 -7.72 21.72 -4.78
CA LEU A 303 -8.67 22.19 -5.80
C LEU A 303 -8.19 21.84 -7.22
N VAL A 304 -6.95 22.18 -7.56
CA VAL A 304 -6.36 21.91 -8.89
C VAL A 304 -6.34 20.40 -9.15
N ILE A 305 -5.95 19.60 -8.16
CA ILE A 305 -5.91 18.14 -8.27
C ILE A 305 -7.31 17.56 -8.46
N SER A 306 -8.29 18.01 -7.68
CA SER A 306 -9.66 17.51 -7.80
C SER A 306 -10.29 17.84 -9.15
N VAL A 307 -10.11 19.08 -9.62
CA VAL A 307 -10.56 19.49 -10.96
C VAL A 307 -9.85 18.66 -12.04
N GLY A 308 -8.55 18.45 -11.93
CA GLY A 308 -7.80 17.57 -12.84
C GLY A 308 -8.34 16.15 -12.84
N GLN A 309 -8.61 15.55 -11.68
CA GLN A 309 -9.23 14.22 -11.60
C GLN A 309 -10.59 14.18 -12.29
N ILE A 310 -11.48 15.13 -12.00
CA ILE A 310 -12.81 15.21 -12.63
C ILE A 310 -12.68 15.21 -14.15
N LEU A 311 -11.88 16.12 -14.70
CA LEU A 311 -11.75 16.30 -16.15
C LEU A 311 -11.08 15.08 -16.82
N PHE A 312 -9.92 14.66 -16.34
CA PHE A 312 -9.13 13.63 -17.04
C PHE A 312 -9.73 12.23 -16.88
N ILE A 313 -10.36 11.91 -15.74
CA ILE A 313 -11.10 10.65 -15.58
C ILE A 313 -12.34 10.65 -16.49
N TYR A 314 -13.06 11.78 -16.59
CA TYR A 314 -14.20 11.89 -17.50
C TYR A 314 -13.76 11.68 -18.96
N PHE A 315 -12.72 12.38 -19.43
CA PHE A 315 -12.22 12.17 -20.78
C PHE A 315 -11.72 10.74 -21.01
N SER A 316 -11.14 10.09 -20.01
CA SER A 316 -10.80 8.67 -20.10
C SER A 316 -12.00 7.76 -20.25
N SER A 317 -13.21 8.19 -19.85
CA SER A 317 -14.43 7.40 -20.01
C SER A 317 -15.02 7.44 -21.42
N ILE A 318 -14.70 8.46 -22.21
CA ILE A 318 -15.32 8.68 -23.52
C ILE A 318 -14.36 8.52 -24.71
N LEU A 319 -13.05 8.54 -24.45
CA LEU A 319 -12.03 8.46 -25.50
C LEU A 319 -11.50 7.03 -25.67
N GLU A 320 -10.78 6.81 -26.76
CA GLU A 320 -10.17 5.53 -27.13
C GLU A 320 -8.74 5.74 -27.61
N ASN A 321 -8.02 4.65 -27.77
CA ASN A 321 -6.69 4.61 -28.37
C ASN A 321 -5.69 5.56 -27.67
N TRP A 322 -4.83 6.24 -28.39
CA TRP A 322 -3.82 7.15 -27.83
C TRP A 322 -4.40 8.29 -27.01
N SER A 323 -5.57 8.81 -27.40
CA SER A 323 -6.25 9.85 -26.61
C SER A 323 -6.65 9.34 -25.24
N LEU A 324 -7.20 8.12 -25.15
CA LEU A 324 -7.47 7.46 -23.89
C LEU A 324 -6.19 7.27 -23.06
N PHE A 325 -5.11 6.78 -23.67
CA PHE A 325 -3.84 6.55 -22.98
C PHE A 325 -3.34 7.84 -22.30
N PHE A 326 -3.28 8.96 -23.04
CA PHE A 326 -2.79 10.23 -22.47
C PHE A 326 -3.73 10.78 -21.40
N MET A 327 -5.05 10.72 -21.60
CA MET A 327 -6.00 11.16 -20.58
C MET A 327 -5.88 10.33 -19.29
N THR A 328 -5.73 9.02 -19.42
CA THR A 328 -5.51 8.13 -18.27
C THR A 328 -4.19 8.42 -17.55
N LEU A 329 -3.12 8.74 -18.29
CA LEU A 329 -1.84 9.14 -17.72
C LEU A 329 -1.97 10.41 -16.88
N PHE A 330 -2.64 11.45 -17.39
CA PHE A 330 -2.89 12.67 -16.63
C PHE A 330 -3.84 12.40 -15.45
N ALA A 331 -4.92 11.62 -15.65
CA ALA A 331 -5.81 11.22 -14.56
C ALA A 331 -5.04 10.59 -13.40
N MET A 332 -4.19 9.60 -13.71
CA MET A 332 -3.37 8.93 -12.68
C MET A 332 -2.35 9.86 -12.03
N ALA A 333 -1.78 10.82 -12.75
CA ALA A 333 -0.88 11.81 -12.17
C ALA A 333 -1.61 12.66 -11.10
N PHE A 334 -2.86 13.05 -11.34
CA PHE A 334 -3.67 13.76 -10.36
C PHE A 334 -4.11 12.84 -9.20
N VAL A 335 -4.45 11.58 -9.48
CA VAL A 335 -4.81 10.60 -8.43
C VAL A 335 -3.63 10.34 -7.49
N PHE A 336 -2.45 10.07 -8.02
CA PHE A 336 -1.25 9.86 -7.19
C PHE A 336 -0.78 11.15 -6.51
N GLY A 337 -0.91 12.30 -7.16
CA GLY A 337 -0.59 13.61 -6.58
C GLY A 337 -1.44 13.98 -5.36
N GLN A 338 -2.63 13.41 -5.22
CA GLN A 338 -3.50 13.67 -4.06
C GLN A 338 -2.97 13.03 -2.76
N VAL A 339 -2.25 11.91 -2.86
CA VAL A 339 -1.85 11.11 -1.69
C VAL A 339 -1.17 11.95 -0.59
N PRO A 340 -0.13 12.77 -0.87
CA PRO A 340 0.54 13.54 0.16
C PRO A 340 -0.28 14.70 0.73
N ILE A 341 -1.27 15.23 0.00
CA ILE A 341 -2.01 16.44 0.40
C ILE A 341 -2.89 16.19 1.61
N ASN A 342 -3.66 15.12 1.61
CA ASN A 342 -4.56 14.79 2.71
C ASN A 342 -3.79 14.63 4.04
N ASP A 343 -2.59 14.04 4.00
CA ASP A 343 -1.74 13.88 5.19
C ASP A 343 -1.21 15.21 5.71
N ILE A 344 -0.84 16.12 4.82
CA ILE A 344 -0.35 17.46 5.18
C ILE A 344 -1.47 18.31 5.74
N ILE A 345 -2.65 18.32 5.11
CA ILE A 345 -3.80 19.06 5.64
C ILE A 345 -4.15 18.52 7.02
N LEU A 346 -4.27 17.21 7.15
CA LEU A 346 -4.59 16.55 8.42
C LEU A 346 -3.60 16.94 9.53
N SER A 347 -2.30 16.93 9.22
CA SER A 347 -1.24 17.26 10.19
C SER A 347 -1.34 18.68 10.78
N ARG A 348 -1.98 19.61 10.07
CA ARG A 348 -2.15 21.01 10.53
C ARG A 348 -3.28 21.18 11.58
N TYR A 349 -4.21 20.22 11.66
CA TYR A 349 -5.39 20.32 12.54
C TYR A 349 -5.27 19.42 13.78
N ILE A 350 -4.33 18.49 13.80
CA ILE A 350 -4.22 17.46 14.83
C ILE A 350 -2.95 17.66 15.66
N PRO A 351 -3.04 17.61 17.01
CA PRO A 351 -1.88 17.62 17.87
C PRO A 351 -0.98 16.38 17.62
N ASP A 352 0.33 16.57 17.71
CA ASP A 352 1.34 15.54 17.44
C ASP A 352 1.09 14.24 18.22
N LYS A 353 0.64 14.36 19.47
CA LYS A 353 0.31 13.21 20.34
C LYS A 353 -0.80 12.30 19.79
N LYS A 354 -1.75 12.85 19.01
CA LYS A 354 -2.89 12.10 18.44
C LYS A 354 -2.73 11.80 16.94
N ARG A 355 -1.69 12.36 16.30
CA ARG A 355 -1.47 12.28 14.85
C ARG A 355 -1.41 10.82 14.36
N ALA A 356 -0.60 9.98 15.00
CA ALA A 356 -0.45 8.57 14.59
C ALA A 356 -1.79 7.81 14.62
N LYS A 357 -2.59 8.00 15.69
CA LYS A 357 -3.90 7.34 15.82
C LYS A 357 -4.88 7.80 14.74
N ILE A 358 -4.93 9.11 14.45
CA ILE A 358 -5.88 9.65 13.47
C ILE A 358 -5.45 9.31 12.04
N LEU A 359 -4.14 9.31 11.75
CA LEU A 359 -3.61 8.81 10.48
C LEU A 359 -3.95 7.33 10.26
N SER A 360 -3.85 6.50 11.31
CA SER A 360 -4.26 5.08 11.21
C SER A 360 -5.73 4.93 10.84
N ILE A 361 -6.62 5.72 11.44
CA ILE A 361 -8.05 5.73 11.09
C ILE A 361 -8.24 6.14 9.62
N LYS A 362 -7.54 7.19 9.17
CA LYS A 362 -7.57 7.63 7.76
C LYS A 362 -7.11 6.50 6.81
N TYR A 363 -6.05 5.78 7.15
CA TYR A 363 -5.59 4.64 6.35
C TYR A 363 -6.62 3.51 6.30
N VAL A 364 -7.27 3.19 7.42
CA VAL A 364 -8.35 2.19 7.43
C VAL A 364 -9.50 2.62 6.53
N LEU A 365 -9.93 3.89 6.58
CA LEU A 365 -10.96 4.43 5.69
C LEU A 365 -10.56 4.31 4.21
N ASN A 366 -9.32 4.69 3.89
CA ASN A 366 -8.80 4.62 2.52
C ASN A 366 -8.77 3.19 1.98
N LEU A 367 -8.27 2.24 2.79
CA LEU A 367 -8.19 0.83 2.42
C LEU A 367 -9.57 0.19 2.31
N SER A 368 -10.51 0.55 3.20
CA SER A 368 -11.90 0.08 3.14
C SER A 368 -12.60 0.57 1.87
N ALA A 369 -12.39 1.83 1.49
CA ALA A 369 -12.91 2.35 0.22
C ALA A 369 -12.29 1.63 -0.98
N GLY A 370 -10.98 1.39 -0.97
CA GLY A 370 -10.29 0.59 -1.99
C GLY A 370 -10.82 -0.85 -2.07
N ALA A 371 -11.08 -1.48 -0.92
CA ALA A 371 -11.64 -2.84 -0.87
C ALA A 371 -13.06 -2.93 -1.45
N SER A 372 -13.86 -1.86 -1.35
CA SER A 372 -15.21 -1.82 -1.90
C SER A 372 -15.26 -1.75 -3.44
N VAL A 373 -14.15 -1.44 -4.09
CA VAL A 373 -14.06 -1.28 -5.55
C VAL A 373 -14.49 -2.55 -6.28
N LEU A 374 -13.89 -3.68 -5.95
CA LEU A 374 -14.13 -4.91 -6.69
C LEU A 374 -15.59 -5.37 -6.62
N PRO A 375 -16.24 -5.48 -5.45
CA PRO A 375 -17.63 -5.87 -5.38
C PRO A 375 -18.56 -4.84 -6.06
N ILE A 376 -18.27 -3.53 -5.95
CA ILE A 376 -19.09 -2.50 -6.60
C ILE A 376 -18.94 -2.59 -8.12
N CYS A 377 -17.73 -2.69 -8.65
CA CYS A 377 -17.48 -2.80 -10.08
C CYS A 377 -18.06 -4.10 -10.65
N SER A 378 -17.90 -5.23 -9.94
CA SER A 378 -18.52 -6.50 -10.32
C SER A 378 -20.03 -6.35 -10.41
N LEU A 379 -20.68 -5.82 -9.36
CA LEU A 379 -22.12 -5.64 -9.30
C LEU A 379 -22.63 -4.72 -10.42
N MET A 380 -21.92 -3.62 -10.69
CA MET A 380 -22.28 -2.71 -11.80
C MET A 380 -22.23 -3.44 -13.13
N MET A 381 -21.13 -4.15 -13.43
CA MET A 381 -20.98 -4.84 -14.71
C MET A 381 -22.00 -5.98 -14.88
N GLN A 382 -22.32 -6.75 -13.82
CA GLN A 382 -23.38 -7.76 -13.84
C GLN A 382 -24.77 -7.16 -14.10
N ASN A 383 -24.99 -5.90 -13.73
CA ASN A 383 -26.22 -5.14 -14.05
C ASN A 383 -26.16 -4.40 -15.40
N GLY A 384 -25.20 -4.75 -16.26
CA GLY A 384 -25.12 -4.22 -17.63
C GLY A 384 -24.37 -2.89 -17.77
N PHE A 385 -23.71 -2.40 -16.72
CA PHE A 385 -22.86 -1.21 -16.84
C PHE A 385 -21.53 -1.57 -17.49
N GLU A 386 -21.11 -0.78 -18.45
CA GLU A 386 -19.79 -0.90 -19.07
C GLU A 386 -18.69 -0.30 -18.16
N MET A 387 -17.44 -0.70 -18.38
CA MET A 387 -16.29 -0.13 -17.67
C MET A 387 -16.18 1.40 -17.86
N ARG A 388 -16.62 1.96 -19.01
CA ARG A 388 -16.68 3.40 -19.26
C ARG A 388 -17.57 4.14 -18.26
N GLN A 389 -18.69 3.54 -17.89
CA GLN A 389 -19.63 4.14 -16.93
C GLN A 389 -19.04 4.11 -15.51
N ILE A 390 -18.19 3.13 -15.19
CA ILE A 390 -17.43 3.11 -13.94
C ILE A 390 -16.44 4.29 -13.90
N PHE A 391 -15.76 4.58 -15.01
CA PHE A 391 -14.88 5.76 -15.10
C PHE A 391 -15.68 7.07 -14.96
N SER A 392 -16.84 7.19 -15.60
CA SER A 392 -17.73 8.34 -15.42
C SER A 392 -18.18 8.51 -13.97
N MET A 393 -18.53 7.42 -13.29
CA MET A 393 -18.87 7.44 -11.86
C MET A 393 -17.68 7.91 -10.99
N MET A 394 -16.46 7.44 -11.27
CA MET A 394 -15.27 7.90 -10.55
C MET A 394 -15.03 9.40 -10.75
N SER A 395 -15.23 9.92 -11.96
CA SER A 395 -15.16 11.36 -12.23
C SER A 395 -16.18 12.14 -11.38
N PHE A 396 -17.41 11.64 -11.29
CA PHE A 396 -18.42 12.25 -10.41
C PHE A 396 -18.04 12.16 -8.94
N MET A 397 -17.51 11.02 -8.47
CA MET A 397 -17.02 10.88 -7.10
C MET A 397 -15.86 11.83 -6.78
N ALA A 398 -15.05 12.22 -7.76
CA ALA A 398 -13.97 13.20 -7.56
C ALA A 398 -14.50 14.58 -7.16
N VAL A 399 -15.77 14.92 -7.46
CA VAL A 399 -16.42 16.14 -6.97
C VAL A 399 -16.51 16.16 -5.43
N LEU A 400 -16.62 14.99 -4.78
CA LEU A 400 -16.66 14.91 -3.31
C LEU A 400 -15.30 15.24 -2.65
N ILE A 401 -14.24 15.38 -3.44
CA ILE A 401 -12.91 15.76 -2.95
C ILE A 401 -12.79 17.29 -2.85
N LEU A 402 -13.58 18.04 -3.64
CA LEU A 402 -13.67 19.51 -3.59
C LEU A 402 -14.33 20.00 -2.31
#